data_62f8d2868794b442eca7b3422b6ee61e
#
_entry.id   62f8d2868794b442eca7b3422b6ee61e
#
_cell.length_a   1.000
_cell.length_b   1.000
_cell.length_c   1.000
_cell.angle_alpha   90.00
_cell.angle_beta   90.00
_cell.angle_gamma   90.00
#
_symmetry.space_group_name_H-M   'P 1'
#
loop_
_entity.id
_entity.type
_entity.pdbx_description
1 polymer ?
#
loop_
_entity_poly.entity_id
_entity_poly.type
_entity_poly.pdbx_seq_one_letter_code
_entity_poly.pdbx_strand_id
1 'polypeptide(L)'
;VGLLGPNGSGKTTLIKLANGLLTPSEGEVLVCDMAPGKESHASVSYLPERTCIPTWMSVKQLLDFYGDFYRDFNRKAAEEMLTHLNIRLTQRIKQMSKGTREKVQLIMVMSRAAKLYLLDEPIGGVDPATRDYILSTIIGNYNPEAAVIISTHLIADVEKVLDEVIFINQGQVVLQSSVDEIREERGMSVDALFREVFKC
;
A
#
# COMPACT_ATOMS: atom_id res chain seq x y z
N VAL A 1 -5.07 -7.06 -4.75
CA VAL A 1 -4.17 -8.23 -4.65
C VAL A 1 -3.40 -8.19 -3.35
N GLY A 2 -3.37 -9.31 -2.61
CA GLY A 2 -2.54 -9.49 -1.41
C GLY A 2 -1.18 -10.13 -1.76
N LEU A 3 -0.08 -9.44 -1.48
CA LEU A 3 1.27 -10.00 -1.53
C LEU A 3 1.64 -10.50 -0.14
N LEU A 4 1.48 -11.80 0.10
CA LEU A 4 1.51 -12.42 1.42
C LEU A 4 2.74 -13.30 1.60
N GLY A 5 3.31 -13.30 2.78
CA GLY A 5 4.50 -14.11 3.09
C GLY A 5 5.09 -13.77 4.45
N PRO A 6 5.88 -14.67 5.04
CA PRO A 6 6.57 -14.40 6.30
C PRO A 6 7.55 -13.23 6.19
N ASN A 7 8.02 -12.76 7.34
CA ASN A 7 9.06 -11.73 7.34
C ASN A 7 10.33 -12.24 6.64
N GLY A 8 10.94 -11.39 5.80
CA GLY A 8 12.12 -11.76 5.00
C GLY A 8 11.81 -12.57 3.74
N SER A 9 10.54 -12.83 3.38
CA SER A 9 10.17 -13.59 2.18
C SER A 9 10.46 -12.89 0.85
N GLY A 10 10.71 -11.56 0.86
CA GLY A 10 11.02 -10.78 -0.34
C GLY A 10 9.92 -9.76 -0.77
N LYS A 11 8.80 -9.62 -0.04
CA LYS A 11 7.68 -8.70 -0.37
C LYS A 11 8.15 -7.27 -0.62
N THR A 12 8.80 -6.66 0.38
CA THR A 12 9.35 -5.30 0.28
C THR A 12 10.38 -5.16 -0.84
N THR A 13 11.17 -6.21 -1.09
CA THR A 13 12.16 -6.21 -2.19
C THR A 13 11.45 -6.14 -3.54
N LEU A 14 10.41 -6.95 -3.75
CA LEU A 14 9.60 -6.93 -4.98
C LEU A 14 8.94 -5.55 -5.18
N ILE A 15 8.33 -5.00 -4.14
CA ILE A 15 7.73 -3.64 -4.20
C ILE A 15 8.79 -2.58 -4.55
N LYS A 16 9.99 -2.65 -3.96
CA LYS A 16 11.08 -1.72 -4.27
C LYS A 16 11.61 -1.87 -5.69
N LEU A 17 11.68 -3.08 -6.23
CA LEU A 17 12.00 -3.33 -7.64
C LEU A 17 10.95 -2.70 -8.56
N ALA A 18 9.66 -2.91 -8.28
CA ALA A 18 8.56 -2.31 -9.04
C ALA A 18 8.54 -0.77 -8.97
N ASN A 19 9.06 -0.17 -7.89
CA ASN A 19 9.24 1.28 -7.78
C ASN A 19 10.59 1.79 -8.33
N GLY A 20 11.45 0.94 -8.88
CA GLY A 20 12.78 1.36 -9.34
C GLY A 20 13.72 1.85 -8.24
N LEU A 21 13.41 1.51 -6.97
CA LEU A 21 14.28 1.79 -5.81
C LEU A 21 15.40 0.76 -5.68
N LEU A 22 15.26 -0.37 -6.37
CA LEU A 22 16.27 -1.42 -6.54
C LEU A 22 16.35 -1.79 -8.02
N THR A 23 17.53 -2.22 -8.45
CA THR A 23 17.76 -2.76 -9.80
C THR A 23 17.83 -4.28 -9.71
N PRO A 24 17.12 -5.04 -10.56
CA PRO A 24 17.24 -6.50 -10.57
C PRO A 24 18.66 -6.91 -10.99
N SER A 25 19.18 -7.97 -10.38
CA SER A 25 20.49 -8.55 -10.76
C SER A 25 20.41 -9.28 -12.10
N GLU A 26 19.25 -9.90 -12.38
CA GLU A 26 18.95 -10.62 -13.62
C GLU A 26 17.46 -10.43 -13.95
N GLY A 27 17.09 -10.63 -15.21
CA GLY A 27 15.72 -10.46 -15.69
C GLY A 27 15.31 -8.99 -15.79
N GLU A 28 14.00 -8.77 -15.94
CA GLU A 28 13.40 -7.43 -16.05
C GLU A 28 12.16 -7.30 -15.20
N VAL A 29 11.83 -6.06 -14.86
CA VAL A 29 10.56 -5.68 -14.20
C VAL A 29 9.88 -4.65 -15.07
N LEU A 30 8.59 -4.87 -15.35
CA LEU A 30 7.75 -3.92 -16.07
C LEU A 30 6.57 -3.52 -15.18
N VAL A 31 6.25 -2.24 -15.20
CA VAL A 31 5.09 -1.66 -14.50
C VAL A 31 4.29 -0.83 -15.50
N CYS A 32 3.05 -1.23 -15.78
CA CYS A 32 2.25 -0.66 -16.88
C CYS A 32 3.02 -0.66 -18.21
N ASP A 33 3.65 -1.79 -18.55
CA ASP A 33 4.47 -2.01 -19.76
C ASP A 33 5.73 -1.12 -19.88
N MET A 34 6.13 -0.48 -18.79
CA MET A 34 7.31 0.39 -18.72
C MET A 34 8.30 -0.11 -17.69
N ALA A 35 9.60 0.06 -17.97
CA ALA A 35 10.62 -0.14 -16.95
C ALA A 35 10.42 0.84 -15.77
N PRO A 36 10.65 0.40 -14.51
CA PRO A 36 10.53 1.27 -13.36
C PRO A 36 11.45 2.50 -13.47
N GLY A 37 10.86 3.70 -13.36
CA GLY A 37 11.58 4.96 -13.51
C GLY A 37 10.66 6.16 -13.55
N LYS A 38 11.16 7.28 -14.07
CA LYS A 38 10.43 8.56 -14.08
C LYS A 38 9.02 8.47 -14.70
N GLU A 39 8.89 7.73 -15.81
CA GLU A 39 7.62 7.60 -16.53
C GLU A 39 6.64 6.69 -15.78
N SER A 40 7.10 5.54 -15.28
CA SER A 40 6.26 4.63 -14.49
C SER A 40 5.81 5.26 -13.17
N HIS A 41 6.64 6.10 -12.53
CA HIS A 41 6.29 6.80 -11.29
C HIS A 41 5.08 7.76 -11.45
N ALA A 42 4.81 8.25 -12.66
CA ALA A 42 3.60 9.01 -12.93
C ALA A 42 2.32 8.16 -12.78
N SER A 43 2.43 6.83 -12.93
CA SER A 43 1.31 5.89 -12.84
C SER A 43 1.28 5.07 -11.54
N VAL A 44 2.31 5.18 -10.69
CA VAL A 44 2.44 4.41 -9.46
C VAL A 44 2.29 5.29 -8.24
N SER A 45 1.47 4.87 -7.28
CA SER A 45 1.39 5.47 -5.94
C SER A 45 1.94 4.49 -4.91
N TYR A 46 2.97 4.89 -4.18
CA TYR A 46 3.70 4.03 -3.26
C TYR A 46 3.60 4.47 -1.81
N LEU A 47 3.17 3.56 -0.95
CA LEU A 47 3.22 3.69 0.50
C LEU A 47 4.33 2.79 1.05
N PRO A 48 5.46 3.33 1.50
CA PRO A 48 6.50 2.53 2.14
C PRO A 48 6.12 2.13 3.56
N GLU A 49 6.67 1.01 4.06
CA GLU A 49 6.51 0.51 5.43
C GLU A 49 6.79 1.58 6.50
N ARG A 50 7.78 2.43 6.24
CA ARG A 50 8.15 3.51 7.18
C ARG A 50 7.67 4.85 6.67
N THR A 51 7.14 5.67 7.60
CA THR A 51 6.74 7.05 7.27
C THR A 51 7.90 7.85 6.74
N CYS A 52 7.77 8.38 5.50
CA CYS A 52 8.81 9.13 4.79
C CYS A 52 8.43 10.60 4.50
N ILE A 53 7.27 11.07 4.99
CA ILE A 53 6.86 12.48 4.79
C ILE A 53 7.77 13.46 5.54
N PRO A 54 8.11 14.62 4.94
CA PRO A 54 8.98 15.62 5.53
C PRO A 54 8.39 16.20 6.83
N THR A 55 9.04 15.96 7.97
CA THR A 55 8.53 16.37 9.28
C THR A 55 8.56 17.87 9.53
N TRP A 56 9.35 18.63 8.78
CA TRP A 56 9.45 20.09 8.88
C TRP A 56 8.28 20.81 8.20
N MET A 57 7.52 20.16 7.33
CA MET A 57 6.38 20.72 6.64
C MET A 57 5.16 20.85 7.55
N SER A 58 4.27 21.80 7.23
CA SER A 58 2.86 21.76 7.62
C SER A 58 2.07 20.87 6.67
N VAL A 59 0.85 20.49 7.05
CA VAL A 59 -0.05 19.70 6.19
C VAL A 59 -0.32 20.46 4.88
N LYS A 60 -0.55 21.78 4.93
CA LYS A 60 -0.71 22.58 3.73
C LYS A 60 0.49 22.50 2.79
N GLN A 61 1.69 22.65 3.33
CA GLN A 61 2.93 22.54 2.54
C GLN A 61 3.11 21.15 1.93
N LEU A 62 2.69 20.10 2.65
CA LEU A 62 2.72 18.75 2.12
C LEU A 62 1.72 18.55 0.96
N LEU A 63 0.50 19.11 1.05
CA LEU A 63 -0.47 19.12 -0.03
C LEU A 63 0.05 19.88 -1.25
N ASP A 64 0.64 21.08 -1.03
CA ASP A 64 1.25 21.89 -2.09
C ASP A 64 2.38 21.07 -2.77
N PHE A 65 3.25 20.43 -1.99
CA PHE A 65 4.33 19.59 -2.49
C PHE A 65 3.83 18.43 -3.36
N TYR A 66 2.79 17.70 -2.91
CA TYR A 66 2.22 16.61 -3.71
C TYR A 66 1.54 17.13 -4.99
N GLY A 67 0.85 18.27 -4.93
CA GLY A 67 0.23 18.92 -6.09
C GLY A 67 1.24 19.39 -7.14
N ASP A 68 2.42 19.83 -6.70
CA ASP A 68 3.50 20.24 -7.61
C ASP A 68 4.18 19.06 -8.30
N PHE A 69 4.34 17.94 -7.60
CA PHE A 69 5.03 16.76 -8.13
C PHE A 69 4.15 15.81 -8.93
N TYR A 70 2.88 15.67 -8.54
CA TYR A 70 1.97 14.67 -9.11
C TYR A 70 0.77 15.35 -9.77
N ARG A 71 0.70 15.29 -11.09
CA ARG A 71 -0.40 15.87 -11.88
C ARG A 71 -1.76 15.23 -11.59
N ASP A 72 -1.74 13.98 -11.14
CA ASP A 72 -2.88 13.14 -10.79
C ASP A 72 -3.29 13.27 -9.32
N PHE A 73 -2.69 14.20 -8.57
CA PHE A 73 -3.02 14.40 -7.15
C PHE A 73 -4.34 15.15 -6.97
N ASN A 74 -5.30 14.49 -6.33
CA ASN A 74 -6.60 15.08 -6.00
C ASN A 74 -6.55 15.76 -4.63
N ARG A 75 -6.15 17.05 -4.63
CA ARG A 75 -6.06 17.85 -3.42
C ARG A 75 -7.37 17.91 -2.64
N LYS A 76 -8.52 18.03 -3.34
CA LYS A 76 -9.83 18.12 -2.69
C LYS A 76 -10.14 16.86 -1.89
N ALA A 77 -9.93 15.68 -2.46
CA ALA A 77 -10.10 14.42 -1.76
C ALA A 77 -9.19 14.32 -0.54
N ALA A 78 -7.93 14.74 -0.66
CA ALA A 78 -7.00 14.77 0.48
C ALA A 78 -7.49 15.67 1.61
N GLU A 79 -7.95 16.89 1.29
CA GLU A 79 -8.47 17.84 2.28
C GLU A 79 -9.74 17.32 2.97
N GLU A 80 -10.64 16.65 2.25
CA GLU A 80 -11.84 16.02 2.80
C GLU A 80 -11.45 14.90 3.80
N MET A 81 -10.54 14.01 3.45
CA MET A 81 -10.06 12.95 4.35
C MET A 81 -9.34 13.50 5.59
N LEU A 82 -8.52 14.55 5.43
CA LEU A 82 -7.86 15.22 6.55
C LEU A 82 -8.87 15.87 7.50
N THR A 83 -9.93 16.45 6.95
CA THR A 83 -11.02 17.08 7.73
C THR A 83 -11.76 16.05 8.57
N HIS A 84 -12.07 14.87 8.03
CA HIS A 84 -12.68 13.77 8.78
C HIS A 84 -11.83 13.31 9.96
N LEU A 85 -10.51 13.43 9.88
CA LEU A 85 -9.58 13.13 10.98
C LEU A 85 -9.33 14.32 11.92
N ASN A 86 -10.02 15.45 11.74
CA ASN A 86 -9.77 16.69 12.47
C ASN A 86 -8.32 17.19 12.37
N ILE A 87 -7.64 16.93 11.25
CA ILE A 87 -6.26 17.37 11.00
C ILE A 87 -6.30 18.74 10.30
N ARG A 88 -5.78 19.76 10.96
CA ARG A 88 -5.75 21.13 10.42
C ARG A 88 -4.60 21.31 9.43
N LEU A 89 -4.85 22.07 8.36
CA LEU A 89 -3.83 22.37 7.32
C LEU A 89 -2.61 23.12 7.87
N THR A 90 -2.79 23.89 8.94
CA THR A 90 -1.71 24.63 9.60
C THR A 90 -0.85 23.75 10.54
N GLN A 91 -1.31 22.54 10.86
CA GLN A 91 -0.61 21.65 11.78
C GLN A 91 0.72 21.17 11.18
N ARG A 92 1.78 21.19 11.98
CA ARG A 92 3.10 20.70 11.56
C ARG A 92 3.21 19.19 11.73
N ILE A 93 3.74 18.51 10.72
CA ILE A 93 3.94 17.05 10.73
C ILE A 93 4.80 16.60 11.93
N LYS A 94 5.83 17.39 12.30
CA LYS A 94 6.69 17.10 13.47
C LYS A 94 5.91 16.97 14.79
N GLN A 95 4.78 17.68 14.93
CA GLN A 95 3.98 17.72 16.15
C GLN A 95 2.95 16.59 16.24
N MET A 96 2.81 15.79 15.21
CA MET A 96 1.85 14.69 15.13
C MET A 96 2.40 13.44 15.82
N SER A 97 1.49 12.61 16.37
CA SER A 97 1.83 11.26 16.80
C SER A 97 2.28 10.40 15.60
N LYS A 98 2.94 9.27 15.86
CA LYS A 98 3.33 8.32 14.82
C LYS A 98 2.11 7.90 13.98
N GLY A 99 1.03 7.43 14.62
CA GLY A 99 -0.18 6.99 13.91
C GLY A 99 -0.87 8.10 13.11
N THR A 100 -0.85 9.35 13.60
CA THR A 100 -1.39 10.48 12.81
C THR A 100 -0.56 10.75 11.57
N ARG A 101 0.78 10.64 11.65
CA ARG A 101 1.66 10.80 10.47
C ARG A 101 1.44 9.69 9.46
N GLU A 102 1.25 8.45 9.90
CA GLU A 102 0.93 7.31 9.04
C GLU A 102 -0.39 7.54 8.29
N LYS A 103 -1.44 8.00 8.98
CA LYS A 103 -2.72 8.37 8.36
C LYS A 103 -2.56 9.51 7.34
N VAL A 104 -1.80 10.55 7.65
CA VAL A 104 -1.53 11.63 6.69
C VAL A 104 -0.79 11.10 5.46
N GLN A 105 0.23 10.27 5.64
CA GLN A 105 0.95 9.68 4.51
C GLN A 105 0.05 8.81 3.64
N LEU A 106 -0.80 7.97 4.25
CA LEU A 106 -1.78 7.17 3.51
C LEU A 106 -2.72 8.07 2.70
N ILE A 107 -3.25 9.16 3.29
CA ILE A 107 -4.11 10.10 2.58
C ILE A 107 -3.39 10.68 1.36
N MET A 108 -2.13 11.09 1.48
CA MET A 108 -1.38 11.60 0.34
C MET A 108 -1.26 10.57 -0.78
N VAL A 109 -0.98 9.30 -0.43
CA VAL A 109 -0.85 8.20 -1.39
C VAL A 109 -2.19 7.88 -2.06
N MET A 110 -3.28 7.76 -1.28
CA MET A 110 -4.60 7.40 -1.79
C MET A 110 -5.30 8.55 -2.53
N SER A 111 -4.83 9.79 -2.37
CA SER A 111 -5.35 10.95 -3.12
C SER A 111 -4.74 11.12 -4.51
N ARG A 112 -3.91 10.19 -4.96
CA ARG A 112 -3.46 10.13 -6.36
C ARG A 112 -4.43 9.28 -7.19
N ALA A 113 -4.64 9.64 -8.46
CA ALA A 113 -5.36 8.82 -9.43
C ALA A 113 -4.39 7.90 -10.19
N ALA A 114 -3.61 7.10 -9.43
CA ALA A 114 -2.62 6.19 -9.98
C ALA A 114 -3.27 4.98 -10.68
N LYS A 115 -2.50 4.30 -11.55
CA LYS A 115 -2.87 3.02 -12.17
C LYS A 115 -2.47 1.83 -11.30
N LEU A 116 -1.47 2.00 -10.44
CA LEU A 116 -0.98 0.98 -9.52
C LEU A 116 -0.70 1.61 -8.17
N TYR A 117 -1.28 1.04 -7.11
CA TYR A 117 -0.95 1.36 -5.73
C TYR A 117 -0.12 0.22 -5.15
N LEU A 118 1.06 0.53 -4.65
CA LEU A 118 1.95 -0.40 -3.96
C LEU A 118 2.00 -0.02 -2.48
N LEU A 119 1.37 -0.82 -1.63
CA LEU A 119 1.22 -0.53 -0.21
C LEU A 119 2.01 -1.55 0.61
N ASP A 120 3.15 -1.11 1.16
CA ASP A 120 4.07 -1.97 1.90
C ASP A 120 3.77 -1.92 3.39
N GLU A 121 3.22 -3.02 3.93
CA GLU A 121 2.80 -3.19 5.34
C GLU A 121 1.91 -2.03 5.85
N PRO A 122 0.84 -1.63 5.14
CA PRO A 122 0.06 -0.43 5.47
C PRO A 122 -0.60 -0.47 6.85
N ILE A 123 -0.84 -1.67 7.39
CA ILE A 123 -1.49 -1.90 8.69
C ILE A 123 -0.52 -2.44 9.76
N GLY A 124 0.77 -2.52 9.44
CA GLY A 124 1.80 -3.01 10.35
C GLY A 124 2.01 -2.10 11.56
N GLY A 125 1.99 -2.66 12.77
CA GLY A 125 2.33 -1.91 13.98
C GLY A 125 1.36 -0.82 14.41
N VAL A 126 0.11 -0.80 13.89
CA VAL A 126 -0.95 0.12 14.27
C VAL A 126 -2.03 -0.58 15.11
N ASP A 127 -2.78 0.19 15.90
CA ASP A 127 -3.89 -0.31 16.68
C ASP A 127 -5.09 -0.75 15.79
N PRO A 128 -6.01 -1.60 16.28
CA PRO A 128 -7.11 -2.14 15.49
C PRO A 128 -8.00 -1.06 14.85
N ALA A 129 -8.35 0.01 15.58
CA ALA A 129 -9.21 1.07 15.07
C ALA A 129 -8.52 1.84 13.92
N THR A 130 -7.20 1.99 14.00
CA THR A 130 -6.40 2.58 12.92
C THR A 130 -6.33 1.64 11.71
N ARG A 131 -6.26 0.31 11.89
CA ARG A 131 -6.30 -0.66 10.78
C ARG A 131 -7.60 -0.55 9.99
N ASP A 132 -8.74 -0.54 10.69
CA ASP A 132 -10.06 -0.41 10.04
C ASP A 132 -10.16 0.90 9.24
N TYR A 133 -9.65 2.00 9.79
CA TYR A 133 -9.58 3.27 9.06
C TYR A 133 -8.69 3.17 7.81
N ILE A 134 -7.51 2.56 7.91
CA ILE A 134 -6.59 2.38 6.78
C ILE A 134 -7.25 1.57 5.68
N LEU A 135 -7.82 0.42 6.01
CA LEU A 135 -8.49 -0.46 5.03
C LEU A 135 -9.70 0.21 4.37
N SER A 136 -10.54 0.88 5.15
CA SER A 136 -11.68 1.64 4.60
C SER A 136 -11.23 2.80 3.69
N THR A 137 -10.12 3.46 4.03
CA THR A 137 -9.54 4.52 3.20
C THR A 137 -9.01 3.96 1.88
N ILE A 138 -8.32 2.81 1.91
CA ILE A 138 -7.82 2.14 0.69
C ILE A 138 -9.00 1.77 -0.22
N ILE A 139 -10.02 1.07 0.31
CA ILE A 139 -11.17 0.60 -0.48
C ILE A 139 -11.99 1.76 -1.05
N GLY A 140 -12.20 2.81 -0.26
CA GLY A 140 -13.07 3.93 -0.63
C GLY A 140 -12.43 4.96 -1.57
N ASN A 141 -11.11 4.94 -1.76
CA ASN A 141 -10.41 6.06 -2.42
C ASN A 141 -9.44 5.64 -3.53
N TYR A 142 -9.28 4.35 -3.85
CA TYR A 142 -8.48 3.97 -5.01
C TYR A 142 -9.26 4.20 -6.33
N ASN A 143 -8.52 4.41 -7.42
CA ASN A 143 -9.10 4.47 -8.75
C ASN A 143 -9.64 3.07 -9.13
N PRO A 144 -10.95 2.91 -9.46
CA PRO A 144 -11.52 1.59 -9.83
C PRO A 144 -10.83 0.88 -11.00
N GLU A 145 -10.18 1.63 -11.88
CA GLU A 145 -9.41 1.08 -13.01
C GLU A 145 -7.96 0.71 -12.62
N ALA A 146 -7.60 0.90 -11.36
CA ALA A 146 -6.24 0.65 -10.87
C ALA A 146 -6.11 -0.71 -10.21
N ALA A 147 -4.89 -1.25 -10.23
CA ALA A 147 -4.50 -2.36 -9.37
C ALA A 147 -4.00 -1.85 -8.02
N VAL A 148 -4.36 -2.55 -6.94
CA VAL A 148 -3.85 -2.30 -5.59
C VAL A 148 -3.12 -3.55 -5.10
N ILE A 149 -1.84 -3.43 -4.76
CA ILE A 149 -1.04 -4.49 -4.16
C ILE A 149 -0.76 -4.12 -2.70
N ILE A 150 -1.22 -4.95 -1.79
CA ILE A 150 -1.00 -4.80 -0.35
C ILE A 150 -0.04 -5.89 0.10
N SER A 151 1.16 -5.52 0.53
CA SER A 151 2.04 -6.47 1.20
C SER A 151 1.72 -6.51 2.69
N THR A 152 1.57 -7.69 3.26
CA THR A 152 1.41 -7.84 4.70
C THR A 152 1.67 -9.27 5.18
N HIS A 153 1.92 -9.40 6.47
CA HIS A 153 1.90 -10.67 7.21
C HIS A 153 0.63 -10.79 8.09
N LEU A 154 -0.22 -9.75 8.16
CA LEU A 154 -1.46 -9.72 8.94
C LEU A 154 -2.66 -10.11 8.05
N ILE A 155 -2.71 -11.37 7.65
CA ILE A 155 -3.62 -11.87 6.60
C ILE A 155 -5.07 -11.79 7.02
N ALA A 156 -5.39 -12.20 8.25
CA ALA A 156 -6.76 -12.19 8.78
C ALA A 156 -7.42 -10.79 8.74
N ASP A 157 -6.61 -9.72 8.86
CA ASP A 157 -7.12 -8.35 8.81
C ASP A 157 -7.47 -7.89 7.38
N VAL A 158 -6.71 -8.34 6.37
CA VAL A 158 -6.85 -7.88 4.97
C VAL A 158 -7.65 -8.82 4.09
N GLU A 159 -7.79 -10.10 4.44
CA GLU A 159 -8.42 -11.13 3.61
C GLU A 159 -9.80 -10.73 3.07
N LYS A 160 -10.59 -9.99 3.87
CA LYS A 160 -11.93 -9.55 3.50
C LYS A 160 -11.98 -8.50 2.38
N VAL A 161 -10.84 -7.91 2.04
CA VAL A 161 -10.72 -6.83 1.05
C VAL A 161 -9.85 -7.22 -0.16
N LEU A 162 -9.43 -8.48 -0.23
CA LEU A 162 -8.62 -9.01 -1.31
C LEU A 162 -9.46 -9.79 -2.30
N ASP A 163 -9.20 -9.59 -3.59
CA ASP A 163 -9.75 -10.41 -4.69
C ASP A 163 -8.79 -11.56 -5.02
N GLU A 164 -7.48 -11.28 -5.03
CA GLU A 164 -6.42 -12.22 -5.37
C GLU A 164 -5.31 -12.20 -4.33
N VAL A 165 -4.58 -13.30 -4.24
CA VAL A 165 -3.41 -13.44 -3.38
C VAL A 165 -2.23 -14.06 -4.11
N ILE A 166 -1.05 -13.58 -3.76
CA ILE A 166 0.25 -14.12 -4.16
C ILE A 166 1.02 -14.44 -2.89
N PHE A 167 1.31 -15.73 -2.68
CA PHE A 167 2.17 -16.15 -1.58
C PHE A 167 3.62 -16.18 -2.06
N ILE A 168 4.49 -15.48 -1.31
CA ILE A 168 5.92 -15.41 -1.62
C ILE A 168 6.75 -15.97 -0.47
N ASN A 169 7.74 -16.78 -0.79
CA ASN A 169 8.70 -17.33 0.16
C ASN A 169 10.10 -17.35 -0.46
N GLN A 170 11.09 -16.82 0.25
CA GLN A 170 12.49 -16.74 -0.20
C GLN A 170 12.66 -16.21 -1.63
N GLY A 171 11.87 -15.18 -1.98
CA GLY A 171 11.88 -14.56 -3.30
C GLY A 171 11.16 -15.33 -4.40
N GLN A 172 10.50 -16.45 -4.09
CA GLN A 172 9.76 -17.26 -5.05
C GLN A 172 8.27 -17.17 -4.81
N VAL A 173 7.47 -17.13 -5.88
CA VAL A 173 6.02 -17.28 -5.80
C VAL A 173 5.71 -18.76 -5.56
N VAL A 174 5.07 -19.06 -4.42
CA VAL A 174 4.69 -20.43 -4.03
C VAL A 174 3.22 -20.72 -4.30
N LEU A 175 2.38 -19.69 -4.39
CA LEU A 175 0.97 -19.80 -4.73
C LEU A 175 0.46 -18.48 -5.32
N GLN A 176 -0.38 -18.59 -6.34
CA GLN A 176 -1.20 -17.49 -6.83
C GLN A 176 -2.60 -18.03 -7.09
N SER A 177 -3.63 -17.37 -6.53
CA SER A 177 -5.02 -17.77 -6.67
C SER A 177 -5.96 -16.61 -6.35
N SER A 178 -7.20 -16.69 -6.79
CA SER A 178 -8.25 -15.81 -6.29
C SER A 178 -8.69 -16.22 -4.88
N VAL A 179 -9.19 -15.28 -4.11
CA VAL A 179 -9.71 -15.55 -2.76
C VAL A 179 -10.95 -16.46 -2.83
N ASP A 180 -11.78 -16.26 -3.85
CA ASP A 180 -12.99 -17.07 -4.05
C ASP A 180 -12.63 -18.53 -4.42
N GLU A 181 -11.65 -18.74 -5.30
CA GLU A 181 -11.15 -20.09 -5.64
C GLU A 181 -10.64 -20.82 -4.38
N ILE A 182 -9.89 -20.15 -3.50
CA ILE A 182 -9.43 -20.76 -2.24
C ILE A 182 -10.61 -21.17 -1.36
N ARG A 183 -11.66 -20.34 -1.28
CA ARG A 183 -12.85 -20.64 -0.48
C ARG A 183 -13.68 -21.77 -1.05
N GLU A 184 -13.89 -21.77 -2.39
CA GLU A 184 -14.73 -22.75 -3.07
C GLU A 184 -14.05 -24.11 -3.20
N GLU A 185 -12.79 -24.17 -3.63
CA GLU A 185 -12.11 -25.43 -3.88
C GLU A 185 -11.52 -26.06 -2.61
N ARG A 186 -11.02 -25.24 -1.67
CA ARG A 186 -10.36 -25.74 -0.46
C ARG A 186 -11.21 -25.64 0.80
N GLY A 187 -12.33 -24.92 0.75
CA GLY A 187 -13.24 -24.77 1.90
C GLY A 187 -12.59 -24.06 3.10
N MET A 188 -11.59 -23.20 2.86
CA MET A 188 -10.84 -22.55 3.94
C MET A 188 -10.60 -21.05 3.65
N SER A 189 -10.22 -20.31 4.70
CA SER A 189 -9.82 -18.91 4.55
C SER A 189 -8.39 -18.79 4.00
N VAL A 190 -8.06 -17.61 3.48
CA VAL A 190 -6.68 -17.31 3.04
C VAL A 190 -5.69 -17.42 4.21
N ASP A 191 -6.08 -16.97 5.42
CA ASP A 191 -5.24 -17.10 6.62
C ASP A 191 -5.00 -18.58 6.98
N ALA A 192 -6.02 -19.44 6.91
CA ALA A 192 -5.87 -20.87 7.17
C ALA A 192 -4.95 -21.55 6.13
N LEU A 193 -5.13 -21.23 4.84
CA LEU A 193 -4.25 -21.75 3.78
C LEU A 193 -2.80 -21.27 3.95
N PHE A 194 -2.63 -20.00 4.33
CA PHE A 194 -1.29 -19.47 4.59
C PHE A 194 -0.57 -20.24 5.71
N ARG A 195 -1.26 -20.51 6.81
CA ARG A 195 -0.70 -21.31 7.93
C ARG A 195 -0.35 -22.73 7.51
N GLU A 196 -1.15 -23.35 6.65
CA GLU A 196 -0.87 -24.67 6.10
C GLU A 196 0.39 -24.65 5.22
N VAL A 197 0.48 -23.71 4.29
CA VAL A 197 1.60 -23.59 3.33
C VAL A 197 2.92 -23.29 4.04
N PHE A 198 2.88 -22.38 5.03
CA PHE A 198 4.09 -21.95 5.73
C PHE A 198 4.35 -22.72 7.04
N LYS A 199 3.48 -23.67 7.41
CA LYS A 199 3.57 -24.50 8.64
C LYS A 199 3.84 -23.65 9.89
N CYS A 200 3.09 -22.54 10.02
CA CYS A 200 3.18 -21.63 11.16
C CYS A 200 2.26 -22.07 12.31
#